data_6bcf0a45e77d03df7671f12b91453cf2
#
_entry.id   6bcf0a45e77d03df7671f12b91453cf2
#
_cell.length_a   1.000
_cell.length_b   1.000
_cell.length_c   1.000
_cell.angle_alpha   90.00
_cell.angle_beta   90.00
_cell.angle_gamma   90.00
#
_symmetry.space_group_name_H-M   'P 1'
#
loop_
_entity.id
_entity.type
_entity.pdbx_description
1 polymer ?
#
loop_
_entity_poly.entity_id
_entity_poly.type
_entity_poly.pdbx_seq_one_letter_code
_entity_poly.pdbx_strand_id
1 'polypeptide(L)'
;IIIAIYYSAEHVWRGRERKIHEIADATPLPNWAYVIPKTAAVSLVLIATMLISVVSAIMVQLGKGYTDLELGKYLLWYVVPNVFPAIMIAVLAVFAQALSPNKYVGWGVIVLYIVFQIVASNVGLEHSLYVYGQAPQVPLSDLNNAGSFWKGAWWFRLYWAAFAVLLLVAAHLLWRRGTETRLKPRLQRAPARLKGTPGLIAAVASVVMVGTGIWIFYNTNVLNEYRTRDENERFMAEYEKKYLKYENLPQPSIADVKLVVDLFPAERRAEVTGRYLLRNLTDKPIRDVHVRETDRETKLLDIAFPGARLASHVEDDGYRIYRLDQPMAPGDERMLTFKTQRWNRGFRNSGDDTRLVENGTFLNNMELAPAIGMDPSGLLQDRVRRREYGLAPELRPAKLEDMSATKKSYVGAGWSTPDITLSTEADQTPIGPGKKVSDVTQKGRRTARFVSDAPILTFFSIQSA
;
A
#
# COMPACT_ATOMS: atom_id res chain seq x y z
N ILE A 1 18.78 7.50 13.06
CA ILE A 1 19.63 6.29 12.98
C ILE A 1 21.04 6.60 13.51
N ILE A 2 21.76 7.63 13.02
CA ILE A 2 23.12 8.00 13.50
C ILE A 2 23.16 8.16 15.02
N ILE A 3 22.17 8.85 15.59
CA ILE A 3 22.04 9.01 17.06
C ILE A 3 21.95 7.65 17.75
N ALA A 4 21.15 6.71 17.23
CA ALA A 4 21.01 5.37 17.79
C ALA A 4 22.33 4.58 17.74
N ILE A 5 23.08 4.68 16.64
CA ILE A 5 24.39 4.04 16.46
C ILE A 5 25.38 4.55 17.50
N TYR A 6 25.50 5.88 17.61
CA TYR A 6 26.46 6.50 18.53
C TYR A 6 26.11 6.22 20.00
N TYR A 7 24.87 6.54 20.41
CA TYR A 7 24.49 6.39 21.83
C TYR A 7 24.43 4.92 22.27
N SER A 8 24.02 3.98 21.41
CA SER A 8 24.06 2.56 21.78
C SER A 8 25.50 2.08 22.08
N ALA A 9 26.46 2.51 21.26
CA ALA A 9 27.86 2.17 21.50
C ALA A 9 28.38 2.81 22.79
N GLU A 10 28.16 4.10 22.98
CA GLU A 10 28.59 4.78 24.21
C GLU A 10 27.99 4.12 25.46
N HIS A 11 26.68 3.83 25.47
CA HIS A 11 26.04 3.20 26.61
C HIS A 11 26.50 1.75 26.87
N VAL A 12 26.81 0.98 25.83
CA VAL A 12 27.28 -0.39 26.00
C VAL A 12 28.75 -0.44 26.39
N TRP A 13 29.61 0.38 25.76
CA TRP A 13 31.06 0.29 25.89
C TRP A 13 31.68 1.22 26.91
N ARG A 14 31.04 2.33 27.29
CA ARG A 14 31.58 3.31 28.24
C ARG A 14 32.05 2.73 29.56
N GLY A 15 31.27 1.79 30.14
CA GLY A 15 31.63 1.11 31.36
C GLY A 15 32.89 0.27 31.25
N ARG A 16 33.15 -0.29 30.02
CA ARG A 16 34.33 -1.08 29.71
C ARG A 16 35.56 -0.22 29.45
N GLU A 17 35.42 0.86 28.72
CA GLU A 17 36.48 1.82 28.45
C GLU A 17 36.99 2.51 29.76
N ARG A 18 36.07 2.70 30.69
CA ARG A 18 36.41 3.27 32.03
C ARG A 18 36.74 2.22 33.10
N LYS A 19 36.83 0.92 32.73
CA LYS A 19 37.07 -0.24 33.62
C LYS A 19 36.03 -0.44 34.74
N ILE A 20 34.94 0.31 34.77
CA ILE A 20 33.86 0.20 35.77
C ILE A 20 33.19 -1.20 35.69
N HIS A 21 33.26 -1.86 34.54
CA HIS A 21 32.71 -3.20 34.37
C HIS A 21 33.35 -4.25 35.28
N GLU A 22 34.58 -4.07 35.75
CA GLU A 22 35.24 -4.99 36.66
C GLU A 22 34.49 -5.07 37.99
N ILE A 23 33.99 -3.94 38.51
CA ILE A 23 33.18 -3.86 39.72
C ILE A 23 31.74 -4.31 39.42
N ALA A 24 31.14 -3.78 38.36
CA ALA A 24 29.76 -4.06 38.04
C ALA A 24 29.52 -5.56 37.64
N ASP A 25 30.45 -6.19 36.94
CA ASP A 25 30.35 -7.60 36.56
C ASP A 25 30.58 -8.55 37.75
N ALA A 26 31.21 -8.09 38.83
CA ALA A 26 31.37 -8.85 40.09
C ALA A 26 30.09 -8.90 40.93
N THR A 27 29.11 -8.00 40.64
CA THR A 27 27.84 -8.00 41.36
C THR A 27 26.89 -9.11 40.85
N PRO A 28 25.98 -9.64 41.70
CA PRO A 28 25.04 -10.69 41.31
C PRO A 28 23.86 -10.19 40.43
N LEU A 29 24.00 -9.05 39.76
CA LEU A 29 22.97 -8.48 38.91
C LEU A 29 22.68 -9.34 37.69
N PRO A 30 21.44 -9.62 37.31
CA PRO A 30 21.12 -10.36 36.12
C PRO A 30 21.38 -9.52 34.87
N ASN A 31 21.63 -10.17 33.71
CA ASN A 31 21.99 -9.47 32.46
C ASN A 31 20.90 -8.52 31.96
N TRP A 32 19.61 -8.79 32.23
CA TRP A 32 18.54 -7.87 31.85
C TRP A 32 18.67 -6.47 32.46
N ALA A 33 19.29 -6.36 33.69
CA ALA A 33 19.58 -5.09 34.33
C ALA A 33 20.59 -4.22 33.57
N TYR A 34 21.32 -4.80 32.61
CA TYR A 34 22.18 -4.06 31.69
C TYR A 34 21.50 -3.79 30.35
N VAL A 35 20.76 -4.77 29.80
CA VAL A 35 20.15 -4.65 28.47
C VAL A 35 18.98 -3.67 28.45
N ILE A 36 18.02 -3.83 29.36
CA ILE A 36 16.79 -3.03 29.36
C ILE A 36 17.06 -1.54 29.60
N PRO A 37 17.81 -1.11 30.65
CA PRO A 37 18.06 0.31 30.87
C PRO A 37 18.83 0.97 29.72
N LYS A 38 19.77 0.26 29.08
CA LYS A 38 20.53 0.78 27.95
C LYS A 38 19.63 0.97 26.71
N THR A 39 18.78 0.00 26.44
CA THR A 39 17.78 0.12 25.34
C THR A 39 16.81 1.26 25.61
N ALA A 40 16.29 1.37 26.85
CA ALA A 40 15.40 2.44 27.25
C ALA A 40 16.08 3.82 27.13
N ALA A 41 17.34 3.95 27.54
CA ALA A 41 18.08 5.20 27.43
C ALA A 41 18.24 5.65 25.97
N VAL A 42 18.61 4.74 25.06
CA VAL A 42 18.71 5.06 23.63
C VAL A 42 17.35 5.43 23.05
N SER A 43 16.29 4.69 23.41
CA SER A 43 14.91 4.97 22.96
C SER A 43 14.46 6.36 23.44
N LEU A 44 14.71 6.71 24.69
CA LEU A 44 14.35 8.01 25.27
C LEU A 44 15.07 9.17 24.56
N VAL A 45 16.35 9.00 24.22
CA VAL A 45 17.10 10.01 23.45
C VAL A 45 16.45 10.23 22.08
N LEU A 46 16.06 9.16 21.40
CA LEU A 46 15.40 9.26 20.10
C LEU A 46 14.02 9.93 20.20
N ILE A 47 13.24 9.58 21.22
CA ILE A 47 11.93 10.19 21.48
C ILE A 47 12.11 11.68 21.82
N ALA A 48 13.09 12.02 22.67
CA ALA A 48 13.39 13.42 23.00
C ALA A 48 13.75 14.23 21.74
N THR A 49 14.51 13.66 20.83
CA THR A 49 14.83 14.30 19.54
C THR A 49 13.57 14.60 18.71
N MET A 50 12.60 13.68 18.71
CA MET A 50 11.32 13.90 18.02
C MET A 50 10.50 15.01 18.71
N LEU A 51 10.47 15.04 20.04
CA LEU A 51 9.77 16.10 20.77
C LEU A 51 10.41 17.48 20.54
N ILE A 52 11.74 17.56 20.46
CA ILE A 52 12.45 18.78 20.09
C ILE A 52 12.04 19.23 18.68
N SER A 53 11.90 18.30 17.74
CA SER A 53 11.43 18.63 16.37
C SER A 53 10.02 19.21 16.39
N VAL A 54 9.11 18.67 17.23
CA VAL A 54 7.74 19.22 17.40
C VAL A 54 7.79 20.63 17.97
N VAL A 55 8.57 20.85 19.02
CA VAL A 55 8.74 22.19 19.62
C VAL A 55 9.28 23.18 18.57
N SER A 56 10.29 22.77 17.79
CA SER A 56 10.84 23.61 16.74
C SER A 56 9.81 23.94 15.65
N ALA A 57 8.97 22.98 15.25
CA ALA A 57 7.90 23.21 14.29
C ALA A 57 6.86 24.20 14.81
N ILE A 58 6.46 24.07 16.10
CA ILE A 58 5.54 24.99 16.75
C ILE A 58 6.13 26.41 16.80
N MET A 59 7.42 26.55 17.14
CA MET A 59 8.09 27.86 17.14
C MET A 59 8.06 28.51 15.76
N VAL A 60 8.27 27.73 14.70
CA VAL A 60 8.20 28.24 13.31
C VAL A 60 6.77 28.67 12.95
N GLN A 61 5.75 27.90 13.36
CA GLN A 61 4.34 28.27 13.13
C GLN A 61 3.99 29.59 13.81
N LEU A 62 4.33 29.73 15.10
CA LEU A 62 4.10 30.95 15.86
C LEU A 62 4.85 32.15 15.26
N GLY A 63 6.11 31.94 14.85
CA GLY A 63 6.91 32.98 14.18
C GLY A 63 6.34 33.45 12.86
N LYS A 64 5.53 32.61 12.18
CA LYS A 64 4.77 32.95 10.98
C LYS A 64 3.37 33.53 11.25
N GLY A 65 3.02 33.73 12.52
CA GLY A 65 1.70 34.24 12.94
C GLY A 65 0.58 33.20 12.93
N TYR A 66 0.88 31.92 12.74
CA TYR A 66 -0.11 30.85 12.81
C TYR A 66 -0.27 30.37 14.26
N THR A 67 -1.40 30.70 14.88
CA THR A 67 -1.67 30.46 16.31
C THR A 67 -2.58 29.28 16.59
N ASP A 68 -3.21 28.72 15.54
CA ASP A 68 -4.04 27.53 15.69
C ASP A 68 -3.17 26.28 15.75
N LEU A 69 -2.81 25.88 16.97
CA LEU A 69 -1.90 24.79 17.22
C LEU A 69 -2.65 23.48 17.48
N GLU A 70 -2.64 22.60 16.51
CA GLU A 70 -3.25 21.28 16.61
C GLU A 70 -2.30 20.26 17.25
N LEU A 71 -2.02 20.42 18.57
CA LEU A 71 -1.06 19.58 19.30
C LEU A 71 -1.36 18.07 19.22
N GLY A 72 -2.64 17.72 19.14
CA GLY A 72 -3.08 16.34 18.96
C GLY A 72 -2.57 15.72 17.67
N LYS A 73 -2.53 16.47 16.55
CA LYS A 73 -2.00 16.00 15.26
C LYS A 73 -0.49 15.79 15.31
N TYR A 74 0.27 16.69 15.97
CA TYR A 74 1.70 16.46 16.18
C TYR A 74 1.97 15.16 16.93
N LEU A 75 1.19 14.88 18.00
CA LEU A 75 1.35 13.67 18.77
C LEU A 75 0.96 12.42 17.95
N LEU A 76 -0.25 12.41 17.40
CA LEU A 76 -0.82 11.22 16.75
C LEU A 76 -0.24 10.94 15.37
N TRP A 77 0.12 12.00 14.61
CA TRP A 77 0.56 11.84 13.21
C TRP A 77 2.08 11.86 13.05
N TYR A 78 2.80 12.40 14.02
CA TYR A 78 4.26 12.44 13.96
C TYR A 78 4.91 11.62 15.06
N VAL A 79 4.63 11.88 16.33
CA VAL A 79 5.34 11.24 17.43
C VAL A 79 5.01 9.75 17.52
N VAL A 80 3.73 9.39 17.64
CA VAL A 80 3.29 7.99 17.81
C VAL A 80 3.74 7.08 16.65
N PRO A 81 3.59 7.45 15.37
CA PRO A 81 4.06 6.60 14.27
C PRO A 81 5.57 6.39 14.26
N ASN A 82 6.36 7.37 14.72
CA ASN A 82 7.82 7.31 14.67
C ASN A 82 8.48 6.74 15.94
N VAL A 83 7.77 6.71 17.08
CA VAL A 83 8.29 6.11 18.32
C VAL A 83 8.54 4.61 18.16
N PHE A 84 7.66 3.89 17.48
CA PHE A 84 7.83 2.47 17.27
C PHE A 84 9.11 2.13 16.47
N PRO A 85 9.35 2.69 15.27
CA PRO A 85 10.62 2.50 14.55
C PRO A 85 11.85 2.93 15.37
N ALA A 86 11.73 3.97 16.18
CA ALA A 86 12.82 4.43 17.04
C ALA A 86 13.18 3.39 18.11
N ILE A 87 12.19 2.76 18.75
CA ILE A 87 12.42 1.67 19.69
C ILE A 87 13.02 0.45 18.99
N MET A 88 12.51 0.11 17.79
CA MET A 88 13.05 -1.01 17.02
C MET A 88 14.54 -0.82 16.71
N ILE A 89 14.94 0.36 16.21
CA ILE A 89 16.34 0.63 15.91
C ILE A 89 17.21 0.67 17.19
N ALA A 90 16.68 1.14 18.31
CA ALA A 90 17.38 1.11 19.58
C ALA A 90 17.65 -0.32 20.07
N VAL A 91 16.65 -1.21 19.96
CA VAL A 91 16.80 -2.64 20.29
C VAL A 91 17.87 -3.29 19.40
N LEU A 92 17.79 -3.09 18.07
CA LEU A 92 18.75 -3.64 17.12
C LEU A 92 20.16 -3.11 17.42
N ALA A 93 20.29 -1.82 17.70
CA ALA A 93 21.57 -1.19 17.99
C ALA A 93 22.22 -1.74 19.26
N VAL A 94 21.46 -1.87 20.35
CA VAL A 94 21.97 -2.44 21.62
C VAL A 94 22.29 -3.94 21.44
N PHE A 95 21.46 -4.69 20.71
CA PHE A 95 21.72 -6.08 20.40
C PHE A 95 23.04 -6.23 19.60
N ALA A 96 23.24 -5.47 18.53
CA ALA A 96 24.47 -5.49 17.74
C ALA A 96 25.69 -5.16 18.57
N GLN A 97 25.63 -4.17 19.46
CA GLN A 97 26.73 -3.81 20.37
C GLN A 97 27.00 -4.90 21.41
N ALA A 98 25.95 -5.57 21.93
CA ALA A 98 26.10 -6.66 22.91
C ALA A 98 26.82 -7.88 22.34
N LEU A 99 26.66 -8.16 21.04
CA LEU A 99 27.31 -9.27 20.35
C LEU A 99 28.74 -8.94 19.90
N SER A 100 29.01 -7.69 19.61
CA SER A 100 30.25 -7.24 18.97
C SER A 100 31.47 -7.36 19.89
N PRO A 101 32.68 -7.60 19.35
CA PRO A 101 33.91 -7.61 20.11
C PRO A 101 34.37 -6.21 20.54
N ASN A 102 34.02 -5.18 19.78
CA ASN A 102 34.29 -3.77 20.08
C ASN A 102 33.21 -2.87 19.46
N LYS A 103 33.18 -1.58 19.86
CA LYS A 103 32.17 -0.62 19.43
C LYS A 103 32.12 -0.37 17.92
N TYR A 104 33.26 -0.44 17.22
CA TYR A 104 33.34 -0.18 15.80
C TYR A 104 32.72 -1.29 14.96
N VAL A 105 32.92 -2.55 15.37
CA VAL A 105 32.24 -3.70 14.73
C VAL A 105 30.72 -3.59 14.93
N GLY A 106 30.25 -3.19 16.10
CA GLY A 106 28.81 -2.94 16.34
C GLY A 106 28.25 -1.83 15.46
N TRP A 107 29.00 -0.75 15.23
CA TRP A 107 28.62 0.28 14.26
C TRP A 107 28.53 -0.27 12.84
N GLY A 108 29.55 -1.04 12.42
CA GLY A 108 29.60 -1.67 11.11
C GLY A 108 28.38 -2.55 10.83
N VAL A 109 27.94 -3.34 11.81
CA VAL A 109 26.74 -4.20 11.69
C VAL A 109 25.49 -3.36 11.42
N ILE A 110 25.32 -2.23 12.12
CA ILE A 110 24.13 -1.38 11.93
C ILE A 110 24.21 -0.65 10.59
N VAL A 111 25.40 -0.18 10.19
CA VAL A 111 25.61 0.43 8.87
C VAL A 111 25.28 -0.56 7.76
N LEU A 112 25.75 -1.80 7.87
CA LEU A 112 25.41 -2.87 6.91
C LEU A 112 23.90 -3.14 6.86
N TYR A 113 23.22 -3.08 8.01
CA TYR A 113 21.77 -3.19 8.04
C TYR A 113 21.08 -2.02 7.28
N ILE A 114 21.57 -0.80 7.42
CA ILE A 114 21.06 0.36 6.67
C ILE A 114 21.25 0.17 5.16
N VAL A 115 22.45 -0.26 4.77
CA VAL A 115 22.74 -0.57 3.36
C VAL A 115 21.81 -1.67 2.85
N PHE A 116 21.60 -2.73 3.66
CA PHE A 116 20.65 -3.79 3.33
C PHE A 116 19.23 -3.22 3.13
N GLN A 117 18.73 -2.33 4.00
CA GLN A 117 17.41 -1.72 3.83
C GLN A 117 17.28 -0.94 2.49
N ILE A 118 18.33 -0.25 2.08
CA ILE A 118 18.34 0.51 0.81
C ILE A 118 18.33 -0.43 -0.39
N VAL A 119 19.05 -1.55 -0.29
CA VAL A 119 19.22 -2.50 -1.40
C VAL A 119 18.09 -3.53 -1.45
N ALA A 120 17.42 -3.80 -0.35
CA ALA A 120 16.43 -4.87 -0.22
C ALA A 120 15.34 -4.83 -1.30
N SER A 121 14.81 -3.64 -1.60
CA SER A 121 13.81 -3.45 -2.66
C SER A 121 14.34 -3.78 -4.06
N ASN A 122 15.64 -3.55 -4.30
CA ASN A 122 16.25 -3.83 -5.61
C ASN A 122 16.54 -5.32 -5.83
N VAL A 123 16.51 -6.12 -4.76
CA VAL A 123 16.71 -7.58 -4.83
C VAL A 123 15.41 -8.36 -4.55
N GLY A 124 14.25 -7.70 -4.67
CA GLY A 124 12.93 -8.31 -4.53
C GLY A 124 12.47 -8.55 -3.09
N LEU A 125 13.19 -8.05 -2.07
CA LEU A 125 12.79 -8.13 -0.67
C LEU A 125 11.97 -6.90 -0.26
N GLU A 126 10.83 -6.71 -0.93
CA GLU A 126 9.99 -5.52 -0.76
C GLU A 126 8.88 -5.69 0.28
N HIS A 127 8.55 -6.94 0.62
CA HIS A 127 7.50 -7.19 1.60
C HIS A 127 7.96 -6.77 3.00
N SER A 128 7.09 -6.05 3.72
CA SER A 128 7.40 -5.50 5.05
C SER A 128 7.71 -6.57 6.12
N LEU A 129 7.43 -7.85 5.85
CA LEU A 129 7.87 -8.98 6.68
C LEU A 129 9.36 -9.32 6.55
N TYR A 130 10.06 -8.81 5.53
CA TYR A 130 11.47 -9.11 5.30
C TYR A 130 12.42 -8.05 5.84
N VAL A 131 11.90 -6.85 6.11
CA VAL A 131 12.71 -5.71 6.55
C VAL A 131 12.32 -5.33 7.97
N TYR A 132 13.25 -5.52 8.90
CA TYR A 132 13.02 -5.33 10.32
C TYR A 132 12.47 -3.94 10.69
N GLY A 133 11.37 -3.94 11.43
CA GLY A 133 10.71 -2.72 11.89
C GLY A 133 9.85 -2.01 10.84
N GLN A 134 9.76 -2.54 9.61
CA GLN A 134 8.91 -1.98 8.56
C GLN A 134 7.44 -2.32 8.77
N ALA A 135 6.59 -1.37 8.41
CA ALA A 135 5.13 -1.55 8.38
C ALA A 135 4.56 -0.72 7.22
N PRO A 136 3.38 -1.08 6.68
CA PRO A 136 2.68 -0.27 5.70
C PRO A 136 2.49 1.17 6.19
N GLN A 137 2.54 2.10 5.28
CA GLN A 137 2.24 3.50 5.59
C GLN A 137 0.77 3.66 5.96
N VAL A 138 0.51 4.45 6.99
CA VAL A 138 -0.84 4.83 7.39
C VAL A 138 -1.13 6.19 6.76
N PRO A 139 -2.06 6.28 5.81
CA PRO A 139 -2.46 7.56 5.25
C PRO A 139 -3.12 8.40 6.34
N LEU A 140 -2.75 9.67 6.38
CA LEU A 140 -3.28 10.65 7.33
C LEU A 140 -3.97 11.74 6.55
N SER A 141 -5.18 12.10 6.96
CA SER A 141 -6.01 13.07 6.28
C SER A 141 -6.80 13.87 7.31
N ASP A 142 -7.04 15.15 7.05
CA ASP A 142 -7.91 15.98 7.86
C ASP A 142 -9.37 15.49 7.84
N LEU A 143 -9.79 14.79 6.78
CA LEU A 143 -11.12 14.21 6.66
C LEU A 143 -11.28 12.89 7.43
N ASN A 144 -10.27 12.03 7.36
CA ASN A 144 -10.34 10.65 7.86
C ASN A 144 -9.50 10.40 9.11
N ASN A 145 -8.71 11.38 9.56
CA ASN A 145 -7.65 11.16 10.55
C ASN A 145 -6.77 9.97 10.14
N ALA A 146 -6.58 9.00 11.05
CA ALA A 146 -5.89 7.75 10.75
C ALA A 146 -6.87 6.63 10.32
N GLY A 147 -8.18 6.85 10.42
CA GLY A 147 -9.22 5.88 10.06
C GLY A 147 -8.98 4.49 10.58
N SER A 148 -9.42 3.49 9.82
CA SER A 148 -9.15 2.07 10.08
C SER A 148 -7.78 1.60 9.55
N PHE A 149 -7.01 2.47 8.89
CA PHE A 149 -5.73 2.15 8.24
C PHE A 149 -4.64 1.70 9.21
N TRP A 150 -4.74 2.08 10.49
CA TRP A 150 -3.86 1.61 11.55
C TRP A 150 -3.92 0.10 11.77
N LYS A 151 -5.04 -0.55 11.47
CA LYS A 151 -5.23 -1.99 11.74
C LYS A 151 -4.15 -2.84 11.07
N GLY A 152 -3.91 -2.63 9.78
CA GLY A 152 -2.86 -3.33 9.05
C GLY A 152 -1.47 -3.06 9.63
N ALA A 153 -1.12 -1.78 9.80
CA ALA A 153 0.18 -1.37 10.32
C ALA A 153 0.47 -1.94 11.72
N TRP A 154 -0.55 -2.03 12.60
CA TRP A 154 -0.39 -2.62 13.93
C TRP A 154 -0.05 -4.10 13.92
N TRP A 155 -0.56 -4.89 12.98
CA TRP A 155 -0.18 -6.29 12.85
C TRP A 155 1.29 -6.45 12.52
N PHE A 156 1.83 -5.65 11.59
CA PHE A 156 3.26 -5.62 11.30
C PHE A 156 4.08 -5.14 12.51
N ARG A 157 3.62 -4.14 13.24
CA ARG A 157 4.28 -3.66 14.45
C ARG A 157 4.32 -4.73 15.54
N LEU A 158 3.23 -5.48 15.73
CA LEU A 158 3.20 -6.59 16.69
C LEU A 158 4.17 -7.71 16.29
N TYR A 159 4.24 -8.06 15.01
CA TYR A 159 5.21 -9.03 14.48
C TYR A 159 6.65 -8.60 14.80
N TRP A 160 7.01 -7.36 14.48
CA TRP A 160 8.35 -6.85 14.72
C TRP A 160 8.65 -6.58 16.20
N ALA A 161 7.65 -6.23 17.02
CA ALA A 161 7.80 -6.14 18.47
C ALA A 161 8.15 -7.50 19.08
N ALA A 162 7.47 -8.57 18.62
CA ALA A 162 7.78 -9.93 19.05
C ALA A 162 9.23 -10.33 18.66
N PHE A 163 9.66 -9.99 17.45
CA PHE A 163 11.05 -10.21 17.04
C PHE A 163 12.05 -9.36 17.85
N ALA A 164 11.71 -8.11 18.16
CA ALA A 164 12.55 -7.25 19.00
C ALA A 164 12.70 -7.82 20.42
N VAL A 165 11.64 -8.43 20.98
CA VAL A 165 11.73 -9.16 22.26
C VAL A 165 12.71 -10.34 22.14
N LEU A 166 12.68 -11.08 21.04
CA LEU A 166 13.66 -12.15 20.79
C LEU A 166 15.10 -11.63 20.71
N LEU A 167 15.33 -10.47 20.07
CA LEU A 167 16.63 -9.80 20.06
C LEU A 167 17.08 -9.38 21.47
N LEU A 168 16.16 -8.87 22.30
CA LEU A 168 16.48 -8.53 23.70
C LEU A 168 16.80 -9.76 24.54
N VAL A 169 16.06 -10.86 24.35
CA VAL A 169 16.40 -12.14 25.01
C VAL A 169 17.76 -12.64 24.52
N ALA A 170 18.06 -12.59 23.24
CA ALA A 170 19.36 -12.96 22.69
C ALA A 170 20.48 -12.06 23.26
N ALA A 171 20.26 -10.75 23.35
CA ALA A 171 21.19 -9.83 23.98
C ALA A 171 21.41 -10.17 25.46
N HIS A 172 20.34 -10.52 26.21
CA HIS A 172 20.44 -10.99 27.60
C HIS A 172 21.27 -12.27 27.74
N LEU A 173 21.02 -13.27 26.89
CA LEU A 173 21.72 -14.55 26.93
C LEU A 173 23.21 -14.42 26.58
N LEU A 174 23.50 -13.56 25.60
CA LEU A 174 24.81 -13.35 25.02
C LEU A 174 25.54 -12.13 25.59
N TRP A 175 24.99 -11.48 26.63
CA TRP A 175 25.62 -10.32 27.27
C TRP A 175 27.01 -10.66 27.76
N ARG A 176 27.98 -9.81 27.41
CA ARG A 176 29.36 -9.97 27.80
C ARG A 176 29.58 -9.59 29.25
N ARG A 177 30.12 -10.51 30.06
CA ARG A 177 30.57 -10.28 31.43
C ARG A 177 32.01 -10.69 31.60
N GLY A 178 32.74 -10.01 32.44
CA GLY A 178 34.16 -10.28 32.75
C GLY A 178 35.07 -10.09 31.54
N THR A 179 36.14 -10.90 31.48
CA THR A 179 37.20 -10.78 30.48
C THR A 179 36.92 -11.52 29.16
N GLU A 180 35.91 -12.42 29.13
CA GLU A 180 35.66 -13.25 27.95
C GLU A 180 35.11 -12.40 26.77
N THR A 181 35.89 -12.28 25.71
CA THR A 181 35.56 -11.52 24.53
C THR A 181 34.93 -12.33 23.42
N ARG A 182 35.19 -13.67 23.43
CA ARG A 182 34.79 -14.56 22.36
C ARG A 182 33.29 -14.84 22.39
N LEU A 183 32.67 -14.90 21.20
CA LEU A 183 31.25 -15.22 21.06
C LEU A 183 30.94 -16.70 21.32
N LYS A 184 31.84 -17.62 20.86
CA LYS A 184 31.64 -19.06 20.96
C LYS A 184 31.35 -19.58 22.37
N PRO A 185 32.13 -19.23 23.44
CA PRO A 185 31.81 -19.65 24.82
C PRO A 185 30.48 -19.10 25.33
N ARG A 186 30.08 -17.88 24.88
CA ARG A 186 28.79 -17.27 25.24
C ARG A 186 27.62 -18.03 24.63
N LEU A 187 27.74 -18.46 23.36
CA LEU A 187 26.76 -19.29 22.67
C LEU A 187 26.63 -20.68 23.32
N GLN A 188 27.72 -21.29 23.75
CA GLN A 188 27.69 -22.60 24.44
C GLN A 188 26.95 -22.54 25.79
N ARG A 189 26.98 -21.39 26.48
CA ARG A 189 26.27 -21.18 27.75
C ARG A 189 24.81 -20.74 27.58
N ALA A 190 24.42 -20.29 26.39
CA ALA A 190 23.06 -19.74 26.12
C ALA A 190 21.96 -20.78 26.39
N PRO A 191 22.05 -22.06 26.02
CA PRO A 191 21.00 -23.04 26.28
C PRO A 191 20.70 -23.22 27.78
N ALA A 192 21.73 -23.18 28.62
CA ALA A 192 21.57 -23.28 30.07
C ALA A 192 20.85 -22.05 30.65
N ARG A 193 21.07 -20.85 30.07
CA ARG A 193 20.46 -19.59 30.47
C ARG A 193 19.05 -19.40 29.92
N LEU A 194 18.66 -20.16 28.89
CA LEU A 194 17.28 -20.19 28.37
C LEU A 194 16.31 -20.90 29.31
N LYS A 195 16.79 -21.65 30.30
CA LYS A 195 15.93 -22.28 31.29
C LYS A 195 15.23 -21.22 32.16
N GLY A 196 13.93 -21.41 32.42
CA GLY A 196 13.12 -20.50 33.22
C GLY A 196 12.55 -19.32 32.44
N THR A 197 12.44 -18.15 33.06
CA THR A 197 11.76 -16.94 32.54
C THR A 197 12.24 -16.48 31.15
N PRO A 198 13.56 -16.42 30.84
CA PRO A 198 14.00 -15.99 29.51
C PRO A 198 13.52 -16.93 28.39
N GLY A 199 13.48 -18.24 28.66
CA GLY A 199 12.96 -19.22 27.70
C GLY A 199 11.47 -19.11 27.49
N LEU A 200 10.70 -18.87 28.55
CA LEU A 200 9.27 -18.65 28.45
C LEU A 200 8.97 -17.37 27.63
N ILE A 201 9.68 -16.28 27.89
CA ILE A 201 9.53 -15.03 27.11
C ILE A 201 9.87 -15.29 25.63
N ALA A 202 10.97 -16.01 25.34
CA ALA A 202 11.34 -16.35 23.97
C ALA A 202 10.28 -17.23 23.29
N ALA A 203 9.73 -18.23 24.01
CA ALA A 203 8.69 -19.10 23.48
C ALA A 203 7.41 -18.31 23.14
N VAL A 204 6.93 -17.48 24.07
CA VAL A 204 5.75 -16.64 23.85
C VAL A 204 5.98 -15.66 22.68
N ALA A 205 7.12 -14.98 22.65
CA ALA A 205 7.47 -14.07 21.56
C ALA A 205 7.53 -14.78 20.22
N SER A 206 8.08 -16.01 20.16
CA SER A 206 8.12 -16.82 18.95
C SER A 206 6.74 -17.23 18.48
N VAL A 207 5.85 -17.65 19.38
CA VAL A 207 4.45 -17.98 19.04
C VAL A 207 3.71 -16.77 18.51
N VAL A 208 3.86 -15.61 19.15
CA VAL A 208 3.25 -14.35 18.69
C VAL A 208 3.81 -13.96 17.31
N MET A 209 5.13 -14.05 17.11
CA MET A 209 5.77 -13.72 15.84
C MET A 209 5.27 -14.63 14.71
N VAL A 210 5.25 -15.94 14.92
CA VAL A 210 4.78 -16.90 13.91
C VAL A 210 3.30 -16.71 13.62
N GLY A 211 2.47 -16.60 14.65
CA GLY A 211 1.02 -16.41 14.49
C GLY A 211 0.68 -15.11 13.75
N THR A 212 1.32 -14.02 14.13
CA THR A 212 1.13 -12.73 13.43
C THR A 212 1.70 -12.74 12.01
N GLY A 213 2.84 -13.42 11.79
CA GLY A 213 3.42 -13.61 10.47
C GLY A 213 2.49 -14.38 9.52
N ILE A 214 1.89 -15.49 9.99
CA ILE A 214 0.88 -16.25 9.24
C ILE A 214 -0.34 -15.38 8.93
N TRP A 215 -0.82 -14.63 9.90
CA TRP A 215 -1.97 -13.74 9.72
C TRP A 215 -1.68 -12.62 8.71
N ILE A 216 -0.51 -12.01 8.76
CA ILE A 216 -0.09 -10.99 7.81
C ILE A 216 0.03 -11.60 6.41
N PHE A 217 0.69 -12.75 6.27
CA PHE A 217 0.83 -13.44 4.98
C PHE A 217 -0.53 -13.78 4.38
N TYR A 218 -1.46 -14.29 5.18
CA TYR A 218 -2.83 -14.57 4.72
C TYR A 218 -3.51 -13.31 4.18
N ASN A 219 -3.43 -12.18 4.90
CA ASN A 219 -4.07 -10.94 4.45
C ASN A 219 -3.40 -10.35 3.20
N THR A 220 -2.08 -10.38 3.12
CA THR A 220 -1.34 -9.70 2.05
C THR A 220 -1.19 -10.52 0.78
N ASN A 221 -1.16 -11.86 0.88
CA ASN A 221 -0.83 -12.75 -0.25
C ASN A 221 -1.97 -13.71 -0.64
N VAL A 222 -2.90 -14.03 0.27
CA VAL A 222 -4.00 -14.95 -0.01
C VAL A 222 -5.31 -14.19 -0.20
N LEU A 223 -5.62 -13.28 0.71
CA LEU A 223 -6.84 -12.47 0.65
C LEU A 223 -6.71 -11.32 -0.37
N ASN A 224 -5.52 -10.76 -0.46
CA ASN A 224 -5.13 -9.74 -1.44
C ASN A 224 -4.00 -10.25 -2.32
N GLU A 225 -3.84 -9.68 -3.49
CA GLU A 225 -2.73 -10.02 -4.38
C GLU A 225 -1.53 -9.14 -4.07
N TYR A 226 -0.44 -9.76 -3.61
CA TYR A 226 0.85 -9.09 -3.47
C TYR A 226 1.71 -9.38 -4.70
N ARG A 227 2.23 -8.33 -5.31
CA ARG A 227 3.24 -8.42 -6.38
C ARG A 227 4.42 -7.54 -6.04
N THR A 228 5.61 -8.05 -6.28
CA THR A 228 6.83 -7.25 -6.22
C THR A 228 6.85 -6.24 -7.37
N ARG A 229 7.72 -5.26 -7.28
CA ARG A 229 7.94 -4.29 -8.35
C ARG A 229 8.32 -4.98 -9.67
N ASP A 230 9.24 -5.93 -9.61
CA ASP A 230 9.70 -6.67 -10.81
C ASP A 230 8.57 -7.51 -11.43
N GLU A 231 7.73 -8.15 -10.62
CA GLU A 231 6.56 -8.89 -11.11
C GLU A 231 5.54 -7.95 -11.76
N ASN A 232 5.33 -6.78 -11.18
CA ASN A 232 4.42 -5.78 -11.75
C ASN A 232 4.95 -5.20 -13.06
N GLU A 233 6.26 -4.88 -13.13
CA GLU A 233 6.91 -4.42 -14.36
C GLU A 233 6.89 -5.49 -15.45
N ARG A 234 7.10 -6.76 -15.09
CA ARG A 234 6.96 -7.89 -16.01
C ARG A 234 5.54 -7.99 -16.55
N PHE A 235 4.54 -7.87 -15.68
CA PHE A 235 3.14 -7.87 -16.10
C PHE A 235 2.85 -6.74 -17.09
N MET A 236 3.31 -5.52 -16.84
CA MET A 236 3.15 -4.37 -17.76
C MET A 236 3.85 -4.63 -19.11
N ALA A 237 5.04 -5.20 -19.08
CA ALA A 237 5.79 -5.55 -20.29
C ALA A 237 5.09 -6.65 -21.10
N GLU A 238 4.55 -7.67 -20.45
CA GLU A 238 3.78 -8.75 -21.09
C GLU A 238 2.46 -8.23 -21.67
N TYR A 239 1.78 -7.35 -20.92
CA TYR A 239 0.58 -6.66 -21.40
C TYR A 239 0.88 -5.88 -22.71
N GLU A 240 1.97 -5.12 -22.74
CA GLU A 240 2.39 -4.40 -23.94
C GLU A 240 2.63 -5.34 -25.13
N LYS A 241 3.39 -6.41 -24.93
CA LYS A 241 3.69 -7.40 -25.99
C LYS A 241 2.42 -8.05 -26.57
N LYS A 242 1.43 -8.31 -25.72
CA LYS A 242 0.17 -8.95 -26.13
C LYS A 242 -0.79 -7.97 -26.84
N TYR A 243 -0.92 -6.75 -26.32
CA TYR A 243 -2.05 -5.88 -26.63
C TYR A 243 -1.70 -4.59 -27.37
N LEU A 244 -0.44 -4.14 -27.43
CA LEU A 244 -0.05 -2.91 -28.13
C LEU A 244 -0.49 -2.90 -29.59
N LYS A 245 -0.53 -4.06 -30.25
CA LYS A 245 -1.02 -4.22 -31.62
C LYS A 245 -2.47 -3.79 -31.82
N TYR A 246 -3.24 -3.67 -30.75
CA TYR A 246 -4.64 -3.25 -30.75
C TYR A 246 -4.84 -1.77 -30.41
N GLU A 247 -3.76 -1.01 -30.15
CA GLU A 247 -3.84 0.41 -29.76
C GLU A 247 -4.65 1.26 -30.74
N ASN A 248 -4.45 1.02 -32.04
CA ASN A 248 -5.12 1.77 -33.11
C ASN A 248 -6.29 1.00 -33.75
N LEU A 249 -6.74 -0.11 -33.15
CA LEU A 249 -7.88 -0.85 -33.63
C LEU A 249 -9.16 -0.04 -33.41
N PRO A 250 -10.00 0.16 -34.46
CA PRO A 250 -11.29 0.80 -34.28
C PRO A 250 -12.11 0.11 -33.19
N GLN A 251 -12.56 0.88 -32.21
CA GLN A 251 -13.40 0.41 -31.12
C GLN A 251 -14.63 1.30 -30.98
N PRO A 252 -15.77 0.76 -30.52
CA PRO A 252 -16.94 1.58 -30.29
C PRO A 252 -16.74 2.53 -29.10
N SER A 253 -17.30 3.72 -29.20
CA SER A 253 -17.37 4.68 -28.11
C SER A 253 -18.57 4.39 -27.20
N ILE A 254 -18.44 4.67 -25.93
CA ILE A 254 -19.56 4.60 -24.99
C ILE A 254 -20.38 5.89 -25.14
N ALA A 255 -21.58 5.80 -25.71
CA ALA A 255 -22.47 6.94 -25.93
C ALA A 255 -23.33 7.23 -24.70
N ASP A 256 -23.92 6.20 -24.09
CA ASP A 256 -24.69 6.33 -22.86
C ASP A 256 -24.16 5.37 -21.79
N VAL A 257 -24.20 5.86 -20.55
CA VAL A 257 -23.79 5.10 -19.35
C VAL A 257 -24.96 5.09 -18.37
N LYS A 258 -25.46 3.90 -18.06
CA LYS A 258 -26.41 3.73 -16.96
C LYS A 258 -25.83 2.82 -15.92
N LEU A 259 -25.66 3.34 -14.68
CA LEU A 259 -25.13 2.59 -13.55
C LEU A 259 -26.10 2.63 -12.38
N VAL A 260 -26.26 1.49 -11.74
CA VAL A 260 -26.81 1.37 -10.40
C VAL A 260 -25.63 0.96 -9.52
N VAL A 261 -25.25 1.84 -8.60
CA VAL A 261 -24.09 1.70 -7.74
C VAL A 261 -24.56 1.60 -6.30
N ASP A 262 -24.28 0.49 -5.66
CA ASP A 262 -24.55 0.24 -4.26
C ASP A 262 -23.25 0.29 -3.48
N LEU A 263 -23.06 1.36 -2.69
CA LEU A 263 -21.91 1.55 -1.81
C LEU A 263 -22.24 1.02 -0.43
N PHE A 264 -21.31 0.25 0.13
CA PHE A 264 -21.32 -0.26 1.50
C PHE A 264 -20.01 0.16 2.18
N PRO A 265 -19.90 1.45 2.58
CA PRO A 265 -18.66 2.01 3.13
C PRO A 265 -18.16 1.26 4.36
N ALA A 266 -19.06 0.89 5.30
CA ALA A 266 -18.69 0.12 6.50
C ALA A 266 -18.04 -1.25 6.18
N GLU A 267 -18.44 -1.87 5.04
CA GLU A 267 -17.85 -3.11 4.55
C GLU A 267 -16.67 -2.88 3.60
N ARG A 268 -16.40 -1.63 3.23
CA ARG A 268 -15.44 -1.22 2.18
C ARG A 268 -15.72 -1.95 0.86
N ARG A 269 -17.00 -2.00 0.46
CA ARG A 269 -17.50 -2.73 -0.69
C ARG A 269 -18.40 -1.85 -1.56
N ALA A 270 -18.26 -1.99 -2.88
CA ALA A 270 -19.12 -1.39 -3.89
C ALA A 270 -19.58 -2.45 -4.88
N GLU A 271 -20.86 -2.42 -5.24
CA GLU A 271 -21.46 -3.27 -6.27
C GLU A 271 -22.06 -2.40 -7.36
N VAL A 272 -21.84 -2.79 -8.60
CA VAL A 272 -22.34 -2.03 -9.74
C VAL A 272 -23.05 -2.96 -10.71
N THR A 273 -24.27 -2.57 -11.07
CA THR A 273 -24.96 -3.11 -12.25
C THR A 273 -24.99 -2.02 -13.29
N GLY A 274 -24.38 -2.29 -14.46
CA GLY A 274 -24.16 -1.30 -15.48
C GLY A 274 -24.68 -1.71 -16.85
N ARG A 275 -25.00 -0.67 -17.66
CA ARG A 275 -25.35 -0.79 -19.05
C ARG A 275 -24.68 0.31 -19.84
N TYR A 276 -23.99 -0.07 -20.92
CA TYR A 276 -23.44 0.83 -21.93
C TYR A 276 -24.21 0.74 -23.21
N LEU A 277 -24.48 1.89 -23.82
CA LEU A 277 -24.81 1.99 -25.23
C LEU A 277 -23.51 2.29 -25.97
N LEU A 278 -23.03 1.31 -26.72
CA LEU A 278 -21.84 1.41 -27.55
C LEU A 278 -22.23 1.87 -28.94
N ARG A 279 -21.56 2.91 -29.48
CA ARG A 279 -21.80 3.44 -30.82
C ARG A 279 -20.50 3.43 -31.61
N ASN A 280 -20.58 2.96 -32.87
CA ASN A 280 -19.44 3.05 -33.79
C ASN A 280 -19.36 4.47 -34.35
N LEU A 281 -18.46 5.29 -33.79
CA LEU A 281 -18.16 6.65 -34.27
C LEU A 281 -17.00 6.67 -35.28
N THR A 282 -16.47 5.52 -35.67
CA THR A 282 -15.40 5.41 -36.66
C THR A 282 -15.98 5.32 -38.07
N ASP A 283 -15.12 5.50 -39.08
CA ASP A 283 -15.45 5.34 -40.50
C ASP A 283 -15.38 3.89 -40.99
N LYS A 284 -15.06 2.95 -40.11
CA LYS A 284 -14.82 1.53 -40.42
C LYS A 284 -15.78 0.61 -39.68
N PRO A 285 -16.17 -0.53 -40.25
CA PRO A 285 -16.95 -1.51 -39.54
C PRO A 285 -16.12 -2.15 -38.40
N ILE A 286 -16.73 -2.32 -37.22
CA ILE A 286 -16.10 -2.95 -36.06
C ILE A 286 -16.61 -4.38 -35.92
N ARG A 287 -15.69 -5.33 -35.94
CA ARG A 287 -16.01 -6.75 -35.81
C ARG A 287 -15.68 -7.31 -34.43
N ASP A 288 -14.58 -6.88 -33.86
CA ASP A 288 -14.10 -7.33 -32.55
C ASP A 288 -14.14 -6.16 -31.56
N VAL A 289 -14.87 -6.35 -30.46
CA VAL A 289 -14.97 -5.36 -29.36
C VAL A 289 -14.14 -5.87 -28.19
N HIS A 290 -13.20 -5.05 -27.78
CA HIS A 290 -12.29 -5.34 -26.68
C HIS A 290 -12.84 -4.75 -25.39
N VAL A 291 -13.01 -5.59 -24.38
CA VAL A 291 -13.51 -5.19 -23.05
C VAL A 291 -12.48 -5.57 -22.00
N ARG A 292 -12.11 -4.64 -21.15
CA ARG A 292 -11.11 -4.86 -20.09
C ARG A 292 -11.57 -4.42 -18.72
N GLU A 293 -11.08 -5.10 -17.72
CA GLU A 293 -11.10 -4.65 -16.35
C GLU A 293 -10.06 -3.54 -16.19
N THR A 294 -10.39 -2.47 -15.51
CA THR A 294 -9.53 -1.29 -15.38
C THR A 294 -8.78 -1.25 -14.06
N ASP A 295 -9.34 -1.89 -13.03
CA ASP A 295 -8.76 -1.96 -11.70
C ASP A 295 -8.84 -3.41 -11.20
N ARG A 296 -7.72 -3.97 -10.74
CA ARG A 296 -7.63 -5.34 -10.19
C ARG A 296 -8.50 -5.59 -8.96
N GLU A 297 -8.83 -4.52 -8.25
CA GLU A 297 -9.69 -4.58 -7.07
C GLU A 297 -11.16 -4.71 -7.43
N THR A 298 -11.50 -4.41 -8.69
CA THR A 298 -12.86 -4.50 -9.20
C THR A 298 -12.98 -5.72 -10.11
N LYS A 299 -13.72 -6.72 -9.66
CA LYS A 299 -13.98 -7.94 -10.41
C LYS A 299 -15.21 -7.78 -11.29
N LEU A 300 -15.10 -8.17 -12.53
CA LEU A 300 -16.21 -8.29 -13.47
C LEU A 300 -16.91 -9.64 -13.22
N LEU A 301 -18.07 -9.59 -12.52
CA LEU A 301 -18.81 -10.77 -12.13
C LEU A 301 -19.65 -11.36 -13.26
N ASP A 302 -20.23 -10.48 -14.08
CA ASP A 302 -21.10 -10.86 -15.20
C ASP A 302 -20.97 -9.85 -16.33
N ILE A 303 -21.09 -10.32 -17.55
CA ILE A 303 -21.13 -9.48 -18.75
C ILE A 303 -21.98 -10.16 -19.82
N ALA A 304 -22.97 -9.43 -20.34
CA ALA A 304 -23.79 -9.87 -21.45
C ALA A 304 -23.71 -8.89 -22.63
N PHE A 305 -23.37 -9.44 -23.79
CA PHE A 305 -23.22 -8.68 -25.02
C PHE A 305 -24.03 -9.38 -26.12
N PRO A 306 -25.34 -9.04 -26.27
CA PRO A 306 -26.21 -9.66 -27.28
C PRO A 306 -25.69 -9.48 -28.69
N GLY A 307 -25.71 -10.55 -29.50
CA GLY A 307 -25.16 -10.57 -30.87
C GLY A 307 -23.63 -10.60 -30.95
N ALA A 308 -22.99 -11.00 -29.85
CA ALA A 308 -21.55 -11.21 -29.80
C ALA A 308 -21.21 -12.52 -29.09
N ARG A 309 -20.11 -13.14 -29.48
CA ARG A 309 -19.54 -14.30 -28.80
C ARG A 309 -18.16 -13.99 -28.23
N LEU A 310 -17.86 -14.54 -27.08
CA LEU A 310 -16.53 -14.42 -26.48
C LEU A 310 -15.51 -15.17 -27.35
N ALA A 311 -14.60 -14.44 -27.97
CA ALA A 311 -13.56 -14.99 -28.84
C ALA A 311 -12.26 -15.26 -28.08
N SER A 312 -11.95 -14.46 -27.06
CA SER A 312 -10.77 -14.63 -26.22
C SER A 312 -11.02 -14.04 -24.84
N HIS A 313 -10.53 -14.71 -23.81
CA HIS A 313 -10.50 -14.23 -22.44
C HIS A 313 -9.18 -14.63 -21.79
N VAL A 314 -8.46 -13.63 -21.27
CA VAL A 314 -7.25 -13.82 -20.46
C VAL A 314 -7.57 -13.25 -19.08
N GLU A 315 -7.80 -14.16 -18.14
CA GLU A 315 -8.30 -13.82 -16.79
C GLU A 315 -7.30 -12.95 -16.02
N ASP A 316 -6.01 -13.33 -16.04
CA ASP A 316 -4.95 -12.60 -15.33
C ASP A 316 -4.76 -11.15 -15.83
N ASP A 317 -5.06 -10.91 -17.10
CA ASP A 317 -4.98 -9.59 -17.72
C ASP A 317 -6.31 -8.81 -17.60
N GLY A 318 -7.40 -9.46 -17.16
CA GLY A 318 -8.74 -8.90 -17.15
C GLY A 318 -9.22 -8.49 -18.55
N TYR A 319 -8.76 -9.16 -19.62
CA TYR A 319 -8.94 -8.73 -20.99
C TYR A 319 -9.80 -9.73 -21.78
N ARG A 320 -10.88 -9.23 -22.40
CA ARG A 320 -11.84 -10.00 -23.17
C ARG A 320 -11.98 -9.43 -24.56
N ILE A 321 -12.09 -10.30 -25.59
CA ILE A 321 -12.38 -9.94 -26.96
C ILE A 321 -13.71 -10.60 -27.35
N TYR A 322 -14.69 -9.78 -27.67
CA TYR A 322 -15.98 -10.22 -28.18
C TYR A 322 -16.04 -10.05 -29.70
N ARG A 323 -16.33 -11.13 -30.42
CA ARG A 323 -16.57 -11.11 -31.84
C ARG A 323 -18.05 -10.95 -32.10
N LEU A 324 -18.42 -9.89 -32.81
CA LEU A 324 -19.79 -9.62 -33.21
C LEU A 324 -20.23 -10.59 -34.29
N ASP A 325 -21.46 -11.11 -34.20
CA ASP A 325 -22.05 -11.95 -35.22
C ASP A 325 -22.23 -11.16 -36.55
N GLN A 326 -22.62 -9.89 -36.41
CA GLN A 326 -22.64 -8.91 -37.48
C GLN A 326 -21.77 -7.71 -37.10
N PRO A 327 -20.79 -7.33 -37.95
CA PRO A 327 -19.99 -6.14 -37.68
C PRO A 327 -20.85 -4.89 -37.49
N MET A 328 -20.44 -4.00 -36.55
CA MET A 328 -21.08 -2.70 -36.40
C MET A 328 -20.65 -1.78 -37.53
N ALA A 329 -21.56 -1.43 -38.44
CA ALA A 329 -21.31 -0.40 -39.43
C ALA A 329 -21.11 0.99 -38.75
N PRO A 330 -20.49 1.99 -39.42
CA PRO A 330 -20.45 3.35 -38.92
C PRO A 330 -21.85 3.85 -38.53
N GLY A 331 -21.98 4.37 -37.31
CA GLY A 331 -23.25 4.83 -36.72
C GLY A 331 -24.07 3.75 -36.00
N ASP A 332 -23.76 2.46 -36.16
CA ASP A 332 -24.48 1.37 -35.48
C ASP A 332 -24.31 1.44 -33.95
N GLU A 333 -25.34 0.96 -33.27
CA GLU A 333 -25.36 0.88 -31.80
C GLU A 333 -25.50 -0.57 -31.32
N ARG A 334 -24.87 -0.86 -30.19
CA ARG A 334 -25.00 -2.14 -29.49
C ARG A 334 -25.05 -1.91 -27.98
N MET A 335 -25.76 -2.79 -27.29
CA MET A 335 -25.89 -2.74 -25.84
C MET A 335 -24.98 -3.75 -25.17
N LEU A 336 -24.23 -3.30 -24.15
CA LEU A 336 -23.43 -4.13 -23.27
C LEU A 336 -23.96 -3.97 -21.85
N THR A 337 -24.22 -5.06 -21.12
CA THR A 337 -24.58 -5.04 -19.71
C THR A 337 -23.54 -5.79 -18.89
N PHE A 338 -23.34 -5.35 -17.66
CA PHE A 338 -22.31 -5.94 -16.79
C PHE A 338 -22.68 -5.81 -15.31
N LYS A 339 -22.03 -6.65 -14.49
CA LYS A 339 -22.00 -6.53 -13.03
C LYS A 339 -20.57 -6.56 -12.56
N THR A 340 -20.21 -5.63 -11.70
CA THR A 340 -18.89 -5.57 -11.08
C THR A 340 -19.02 -5.47 -9.57
N GLN A 341 -17.97 -5.88 -8.87
CA GLN A 341 -17.84 -5.76 -7.43
C GLN A 341 -16.41 -5.34 -7.08
N ARG A 342 -16.32 -4.28 -6.28
CA ARG A 342 -15.08 -3.88 -5.61
C ARG A 342 -15.20 -4.19 -4.12
N TRP A 343 -14.20 -4.86 -3.56
CA TRP A 343 -14.22 -5.20 -2.15
C TRP A 343 -12.83 -5.17 -1.53
N ASN A 344 -12.56 -4.16 -0.70
CA ASN A 344 -11.30 -4.01 0.00
C ASN A 344 -11.28 -4.86 1.27
N ARG A 345 -10.80 -6.09 1.17
CA ARG A 345 -10.74 -7.05 2.29
C ARG A 345 -9.44 -6.94 3.07
N GLY A 346 -9.51 -7.13 4.40
CA GLY A 346 -8.33 -7.20 5.25
C GLY A 346 -7.44 -5.96 5.13
N PHE A 347 -6.14 -6.18 4.98
CA PHE A 347 -5.13 -5.14 4.79
C PHE A 347 -4.05 -5.60 3.81
N ARG A 348 -3.28 -4.64 3.26
CA ARG A 348 -2.26 -4.88 2.22
C ARG A 348 -0.87 -4.50 2.68
N ASN A 349 0.15 -5.05 2.03
CA ASN A 349 1.55 -4.68 2.27
C ASN A 349 1.89 -3.25 1.82
N SER A 350 1.24 -2.76 0.76
CA SER A 350 1.43 -1.40 0.22
C SER A 350 0.68 -0.31 0.99
N GLY A 351 -0.12 -0.67 1.99
CA GLY A 351 -1.09 0.20 2.64
C GLY A 351 -2.50 0.00 2.10
N ASP A 352 -3.49 0.48 2.85
CA ASP A 352 -4.90 0.31 2.51
C ASP A 352 -5.36 1.31 1.43
N ASP A 353 -6.41 0.92 0.70
CA ASP A 353 -7.07 1.79 -0.26
C ASP A 353 -7.94 2.84 0.48
N THR A 354 -7.64 4.11 0.22
CA THR A 354 -8.31 5.25 0.87
C THR A 354 -9.57 5.73 0.14
N ARG A 355 -9.87 5.16 -1.03
CA ARG A 355 -10.96 5.63 -1.90
C ARG A 355 -12.33 5.07 -1.51
N LEU A 356 -12.36 3.98 -0.77
CA LEU A 356 -13.58 3.32 -0.28
C LEU A 356 -13.38 2.96 1.19
N VAL A 357 -13.82 3.83 2.06
CA VAL A 357 -13.61 3.78 3.51
C VAL A 357 -14.90 4.04 4.27
N GLU A 358 -14.91 3.74 5.57
CA GLU A 358 -16.09 3.75 6.44
C GLU A 358 -16.83 5.10 6.45
N ASN A 359 -16.10 6.23 6.39
CA ASN A 359 -16.67 7.57 6.46
C ASN A 359 -16.83 8.26 5.10
N GLY A 360 -16.52 7.57 3.99
CA GLY A 360 -16.72 8.14 2.67
C GLY A 360 -16.17 7.30 1.54
N THR A 361 -16.60 7.63 0.36
CA THR A 361 -16.17 7.00 -0.89
C THR A 361 -15.82 8.08 -1.90
N PHE A 362 -14.69 7.90 -2.59
CA PHE A 362 -14.28 8.71 -3.72
C PHE A 362 -13.71 7.80 -4.81
N LEU A 363 -14.57 7.33 -5.69
CA LEU A 363 -14.22 6.47 -6.82
C LEU A 363 -14.60 7.15 -8.14
N ASN A 364 -13.97 6.77 -9.22
CA ASN A 364 -14.40 7.15 -10.55
C ASN A 364 -15.03 5.95 -11.28
N ASN A 365 -15.75 6.24 -12.36
CA ASN A 365 -16.44 5.22 -13.14
C ASN A 365 -15.47 4.17 -13.73
N MET A 366 -14.22 4.55 -14.05
CA MET A 366 -13.23 3.62 -14.58
C MET A 366 -12.72 2.63 -13.53
N GLU A 367 -12.84 2.96 -12.23
CA GLU A 367 -12.50 2.06 -11.13
C GLU A 367 -13.62 1.08 -10.78
N LEU A 368 -14.82 1.30 -11.31
CA LEU A 368 -16.03 0.53 -10.99
C LEU A 368 -16.59 -0.26 -12.16
N ALA A 369 -16.30 0.14 -13.38
CA ALA A 369 -16.92 -0.41 -14.57
C ALA A 369 -15.87 -0.79 -15.64
N PRO A 370 -16.18 -1.75 -16.54
CA PRO A 370 -15.25 -2.16 -17.58
C PRO A 370 -15.02 -1.03 -18.60
N ALA A 371 -13.84 -0.99 -19.20
CA ALA A 371 -13.50 -0.07 -20.27
C ALA A 371 -13.45 -0.79 -21.63
N ILE A 372 -13.59 -0.01 -22.69
CA ILE A 372 -13.55 -0.48 -24.07
C ILE A 372 -12.18 -0.15 -24.67
N GLY A 373 -11.61 -1.11 -25.37
CA GLY A 373 -10.31 -0.96 -26.04
C GLY A 373 -9.09 -1.23 -25.18
N MET A 374 -7.91 -1.15 -25.79
CA MET A 374 -6.62 -1.29 -25.15
C MET A 374 -6.26 -0.02 -24.35
N ASP A 375 -5.54 -0.17 -23.25
CA ASP A 375 -5.10 0.93 -22.41
C ASP A 375 -3.60 1.21 -22.57
N PRO A 376 -3.22 2.30 -23.19
CA PRO A 376 -1.82 2.67 -23.30
C PRO A 376 -1.23 3.21 -21.99
N SER A 377 -2.04 3.59 -20.99
CA SER A 377 -1.56 4.08 -19.69
C SER A 377 -0.94 2.97 -18.83
N GLY A 378 -1.31 1.70 -19.09
CA GLY A 378 -0.76 0.52 -18.42
C GLY A 378 0.60 0.06 -18.95
N LEU A 379 1.23 0.78 -19.89
CA LEU A 379 2.50 0.40 -20.48
C LEU A 379 3.69 0.78 -19.59
N LEU A 380 4.76 -0.01 -19.65
CA LEU A 380 5.97 0.24 -18.89
C LEU A 380 6.68 1.51 -19.37
N GLN A 381 6.90 2.48 -18.48
CA GLN A 381 7.44 3.80 -18.85
C GLN A 381 8.96 3.90 -18.73
N ASP A 382 9.57 3.18 -17.79
CA ASP A 382 11.01 3.28 -17.52
C ASP A 382 11.86 2.75 -18.67
N ARG A 383 12.74 3.61 -19.23
CA ARG A 383 13.57 3.31 -20.40
C ARG A 383 14.54 2.14 -20.19
N VAL A 384 15.11 2.03 -18.97
CA VAL A 384 16.08 0.95 -18.65
C VAL A 384 15.34 -0.37 -18.54
N ARG A 385 14.25 -0.37 -17.80
CA ARG A 385 13.41 -1.56 -17.60
C ARG A 385 12.79 -2.02 -18.93
N ARG A 386 12.35 -1.12 -19.79
CA ARG A 386 11.85 -1.47 -21.13
C ARG A 386 12.87 -2.27 -21.93
N ARG A 387 14.15 -1.87 -21.90
CA ARG A 387 15.24 -2.61 -22.56
C ARG A 387 15.45 -4.00 -21.96
N GLU A 388 15.41 -4.13 -20.63
CA GLU A 388 15.52 -5.39 -19.92
C GLU A 388 14.44 -6.40 -20.35
N TYR A 389 13.22 -5.91 -20.59
CA TYR A 389 12.10 -6.74 -21.05
C TYR A 389 12.01 -6.88 -22.59
N GLY A 390 12.99 -6.37 -23.33
CA GLY A 390 13.04 -6.46 -24.80
C GLY A 390 11.99 -5.61 -25.51
N LEU A 391 11.54 -4.52 -24.87
CA LEU A 391 10.64 -3.53 -25.44
C LEU A 391 11.41 -2.40 -26.13
N ALA A 392 10.76 -1.66 -27.03
CA ALA A 392 11.33 -0.43 -27.57
C ALA A 392 11.71 0.52 -26.43
N PRO A 393 12.91 1.15 -26.48
CA PRO A 393 13.45 1.91 -25.33
C PRO A 393 12.64 3.14 -24.98
N GLU A 394 11.81 3.64 -25.89
CA GLU A 394 10.99 4.83 -25.68
C GLU A 394 9.56 4.60 -26.16
N LEU A 395 8.60 4.87 -25.28
CA LEU A 395 7.24 5.18 -25.69
C LEU A 395 7.27 6.61 -26.21
N ARG A 396 7.01 6.78 -27.50
CA ARG A 396 6.94 8.11 -28.09
C ARG A 396 5.50 8.62 -27.99
N PRO A 397 5.18 9.53 -27.08
CA PRO A 397 3.93 10.27 -27.16
C PRO A 397 3.91 11.06 -28.47
N ALA A 398 2.73 11.42 -28.93
CA ALA A 398 2.59 12.29 -30.08
C ALA A 398 3.41 13.57 -29.88
N LYS A 399 4.06 14.06 -30.94
CA LYS A 399 4.77 15.32 -30.88
C LYS A 399 3.79 16.48 -30.67
N LEU A 400 4.25 17.56 -30.05
CA LEU A 400 3.43 18.74 -29.78
C LEU A 400 2.87 19.35 -31.08
N GLU A 401 3.62 19.22 -32.18
CA GLU A 401 3.25 19.71 -33.50
C GLU A 401 2.30 18.79 -34.27
N ASP A 402 2.02 17.59 -33.75
CA ASP A 402 1.11 16.64 -34.39
C ASP A 402 -0.35 17.02 -34.15
N MET A 403 -0.91 17.80 -35.04
CA MET A 403 -2.30 18.25 -34.97
C MET A 403 -3.32 17.12 -34.99
N SER A 404 -2.96 15.94 -35.51
CA SER A 404 -3.84 14.74 -35.48
C SER A 404 -4.03 14.22 -34.06
N ALA A 405 -3.05 14.41 -33.20
CA ALA A 405 -3.09 13.97 -31.80
C ALA A 405 -4.02 14.84 -30.93
N THR A 406 -4.35 16.08 -31.34
CA THR A 406 -5.25 16.96 -30.60
C THR A 406 -6.69 16.42 -30.50
N LYS A 407 -7.05 15.50 -31.41
CA LYS A 407 -8.37 14.83 -31.40
C LYS A 407 -8.41 13.59 -30.50
N LYS A 408 -7.25 13.12 -30.01
CA LYS A 408 -7.20 11.98 -29.08
C LYS A 408 -7.52 12.46 -27.67
N SER A 409 -8.49 11.81 -27.00
CA SER A 409 -8.75 12.08 -25.58
C SER A 409 -7.52 11.75 -24.75
N TYR A 410 -7.05 12.68 -23.96
CA TYR A 410 -5.90 12.49 -23.06
C TYR A 410 -6.16 11.44 -21.97
N VAL A 411 -7.43 11.31 -21.55
CA VAL A 411 -7.87 10.36 -20.52
C VAL A 411 -8.29 9.03 -21.14
N GLY A 412 -8.21 8.88 -22.47
CA GLY A 412 -8.68 7.68 -23.19
C GLY A 412 -10.21 7.51 -23.15
N ALA A 413 -10.95 8.51 -22.67
CA ALA A 413 -12.39 8.46 -22.53
C ALA A 413 -13.07 9.34 -23.60
N GLY A 414 -14.16 8.83 -24.18
CA GLY A 414 -15.04 9.59 -25.06
C GLY A 414 -16.02 10.46 -24.28
N TRP A 415 -17.06 10.91 -24.97
CA TRP A 415 -18.17 11.64 -24.38
C TRP A 415 -19.37 10.73 -24.26
N SER A 416 -20.03 10.76 -23.09
CA SER A 416 -21.23 9.95 -22.81
C SER A 416 -22.26 10.72 -22.00
N THR A 417 -23.49 10.23 -22.00
CA THR A 417 -24.59 10.76 -21.19
C THR A 417 -24.82 9.82 -20.01
N PRO A 418 -24.35 10.16 -18.79
CA PRO A 418 -24.56 9.32 -17.62
C PRO A 418 -25.95 9.48 -16.99
N ASP A 419 -26.52 8.34 -16.59
CA ASP A 419 -27.70 8.18 -15.73
C ASP A 419 -27.29 7.25 -14.57
N ILE A 420 -27.02 7.83 -13.40
CA ILE A 420 -26.42 7.12 -12.27
C ILE A 420 -27.41 7.07 -11.10
N THR A 421 -27.77 5.88 -10.66
CA THR A 421 -28.46 5.68 -9.39
C THR A 421 -27.43 5.21 -8.37
N LEU A 422 -27.22 6.01 -7.32
CA LEU A 422 -26.23 5.78 -6.28
C LEU A 422 -26.92 5.57 -4.94
N SER A 423 -26.66 4.44 -4.30
CA SER A 423 -27.13 4.14 -2.95
C SER A 423 -25.96 4.03 -1.99
N THR A 424 -26.13 4.60 -0.78
CA THR A 424 -25.13 4.56 0.29
C THR A 424 -25.82 4.42 1.65
N GLU A 425 -25.09 4.48 2.75
CA GLU A 425 -25.64 4.49 4.10
C GLU A 425 -26.46 5.76 4.36
N ALA A 426 -27.44 5.68 5.26
CA ALA A 426 -28.44 6.76 5.45
C ALA A 426 -27.85 8.08 5.94
N ASP A 427 -26.74 8.03 6.66
CA ASP A 427 -26.00 9.16 7.22
C ASP A 427 -25.00 9.79 6.24
N GLN A 428 -24.80 9.16 5.07
CA GLN A 428 -23.92 9.68 4.02
C GLN A 428 -24.70 10.33 2.89
N THR A 429 -24.10 11.33 2.27
CA THR A 429 -24.66 12.05 1.11
C THR A 429 -24.10 11.49 -0.19
N PRO A 430 -24.92 10.85 -1.04
CA PRO A 430 -24.48 10.41 -2.36
C PRO A 430 -24.27 11.59 -3.30
N ILE A 431 -23.18 11.58 -4.08
CA ILE A 431 -22.82 12.60 -5.07
C ILE A 431 -22.41 11.90 -6.36
N GLY A 432 -23.03 12.25 -7.45
CA GLY A 432 -22.77 11.74 -8.80
C GLY A 432 -22.73 12.84 -9.84
N PRO A 433 -22.44 12.51 -11.11
CA PRO A 433 -22.38 13.48 -12.21
C PRO A 433 -23.78 13.91 -12.65
N GLY A 434 -23.93 15.19 -13.05
CA GLY A 434 -25.18 15.73 -13.58
C GLY A 434 -26.13 16.30 -12.52
N LYS A 435 -27.42 16.42 -12.86
CA LYS A 435 -28.42 16.94 -11.96
C LYS A 435 -29.02 15.83 -11.10
N LYS A 436 -29.15 16.11 -9.81
CA LYS A 436 -29.86 15.22 -8.89
C LYS A 436 -31.37 15.31 -9.14
N VAL A 437 -31.95 14.23 -9.62
CA VAL A 437 -33.37 14.14 -9.96
C VAL A 437 -34.22 13.48 -8.88
N SER A 438 -33.60 12.69 -7.99
CA SER A 438 -34.26 12.12 -6.82
C SER A 438 -33.28 11.91 -5.69
N ASP A 439 -33.76 11.94 -4.44
CA ASP A 439 -32.97 11.66 -3.23
C ASP A 439 -33.93 11.15 -2.16
N VAL A 440 -33.84 9.87 -1.81
CA VAL A 440 -34.79 9.20 -0.92
C VAL A 440 -34.03 8.36 0.08
N THR A 441 -34.37 8.47 1.36
CA THR A 441 -33.84 7.64 2.43
C THR A 441 -34.89 6.65 2.88
N GLN A 442 -34.62 5.36 2.72
CA GLN A 442 -35.50 4.26 3.13
C GLN A 442 -34.71 3.07 3.64
N LYS A 443 -35.22 2.40 4.67
CA LYS A 443 -34.64 1.15 5.23
C LYS A 443 -33.15 1.26 5.56
N GLY A 444 -32.70 2.41 6.09
CA GLY A 444 -31.30 2.63 6.47
C GLY A 444 -30.33 2.91 5.30
N ARG A 445 -30.88 3.13 4.10
CA ARG A 445 -30.06 3.50 2.93
C ARG A 445 -30.58 4.77 2.29
N ARG A 446 -29.67 5.61 1.78
CA ARG A 446 -29.97 6.82 1.01
C ARG A 446 -29.64 6.57 -0.45
N THR A 447 -30.63 6.75 -1.30
CA THR A 447 -30.52 6.52 -2.75
C THR A 447 -30.82 7.82 -3.49
N ALA A 448 -29.90 8.26 -4.33
CA ALA A 448 -30.08 9.41 -5.21
C ALA A 448 -29.82 9.02 -6.67
N ARG A 449 -30.57 9.66 -7.59
CA ARG A 449 -30.34 9.50 -9.02
C ARG A 449 -29.84 10.80 -9.61
N PHE A 450 -28.83 10.71 -10.45
CA PHE A 450 -28.17 11.80 -11.14
C PHE A 450 -28.26 11.56 -12.64
N VAL A 451 -28.66 12.58 -13.40
CA VAL A 451 -28.79 12.51 -14.86
C VAL A 451 -28.11 13.70 -15.49
N SER A 452 -27.30 13.47 -16.50
CA SER A 452 -26.70 14.54 -17.29
C SER A 452 -27.61 14.94 -18.45
N ASP A 453 -27.84 16.23 -18.63
CA ASP A 453 -28.67 16.77 -19.74
C ASP A 453 -27.87 16.85 -21.06
N ALA A 454 -26.54 16.75 -21.00
CA ALA A 454 -25.66 16.83 -22.14
C ALA A 454 -24.52 15.80 -21.98
N PRO A 455 -23.89 15.40 -23.08
CA PRO A 455 -22.72 14.53 -23.01
C PRO A 455 -21.60 15.19 -22.20
N ILE A 456 -21.03 14.45 -21.27
CA ILE A 456 -19.83 14.80 -20.49
C ILE A 456 -18.71 13.82 -20.79
N LEU A 457 -17.50 14.14 -20.39
CA LEU A 457 -16.38 13.20 -20.48
C LEU A 457 -16.73 11.91 -19.73
N THR A 458 -16.52 10.75 -20.35
CA THR A 458 -16.74 9.44 -19.71
C THR A 458 -15.67 9.15 -18.66
N PHE A 459 -15.41 10.14 -17.83
CA PHE A 459 -14.54 10.10 -16.67
C PHE A 459 -15.15 11.00 -15.60
N PHE A 460 -15.88 10.42 -14.69
CA PHE A 460 -16.63 11.13 -13.65
C PHE A 460 -16.53 10.40 -12.31
N SER A 461 -16.67 11.17 -11.24
CA SER A 461 -16.59 10.63 -9.87
C SER A 461 -17.95 10.14 -9.36
N ILE A 462 -17.88 9.17 -8.47
CA ILE A 462 -18.96 8.62 -7.67
C ILE A 462 -18.51 8.71 -6.23
N GLN A 463 -19.24 9.48 -5.42
CA GLN A 463 -18.82 9.84 -4.08
C GLN A 463 -19.94 9.62 -3.06
N SER A 464 -19.55 9.36 -1.81
CA SER A 464 -20.43 9.46 -0.65
C SER A 464 -19.64 9.94 0.56
N ALA A 465 -20.22 10.82 1.38
CA ALA A 465 -19.62 11.34 2.61
C ALA A 465 -20.70 11.81 3.59
#